data_a5a543ae2be9a9781284db5440354d7e
#
_entry.id   a5a543ae2be9a9781284db5440354d7e
#
_cell.length_a   1.000
_cell.length_b   1.000
_cell.length_c   1.000
_cell.angle_alpha   90.00
_cell.angle_beta   90.00
_cell.angle_gamma   90.00
#
_symmetry.space_group_name_H-M   'P 1'
#
loop_
_entity.id
_entity.type
_entity.pdbx_description
1 polymer ?
#
loop_
_entity_poly.entity_id
_entity_poly.type
_entity_poly.pdbx_seq_one_letter_code
_entity_poly.pdbx_strand_id
1 'polypeptide(L)'
;MSGYVGRLAPSPTGALHLGNARTFMIAWLRARSCGGKVVFRMEDLDHPRDKPGAAAAAVEDLRWLGFDWDEEYVQSERRAVYRNALARLDAYPCICSRKDVTSAQSAPHAGEQLFYPGTCRGRFASWDEAAAACAPRIPCWRLRVPDGTTVRFDDAFAGPYEQDVSRTLGDFPLARDPDGAGYTLAVTVDDLLMGVTEVVRGDDLLPATPPQILVARQLGHAPPAYCHVPLVVGPDGRRLAKRHGDTRLAAFRAAGVSPEDIVGWLAYTCGWNAKKTPTRLQSLVGRCPLETIPHEAVVWNGSFT
;
A
#
# COMPACT_ATOMS: atom_id res chain seq x y z
N MET A 1 6.91 13.81 -22.96
CA MET A 1 6.76 13.78 -21.50
C MET A 1 5.81 12.64 -21.18
N SER A 2 6.22 11.65 -20.40
CA SER A 2 5.30 10.60 -19.92
C SER A 2 4.23 11.30 -19.08
N GLY A 3 2.96 11.14 -19.44
CA GLY A 3 1.85 11.71 -18.68
C GLY A 3 1.82 11.17 -17.25
N TYR A 4 1.10 11.85 -16.35
CA TYR A 4 0.89 11.36 -14.99
C TYR A 4 0.10 10.04 -14.98
N VAL A 5 0.56 9.06 -14.22
CA VAL A 5 -0.14 7.79 -13.99
C VAL A 5 -0.25 7.55 -12.49
N GLY A 6 -1.47 7.62 -11.98
CA GLY A 6 -1.80 7.24 -10.60
C GLY A 6 -2.42 5.85 -10.53
N ARG A 7 -2.62 5.32 -9.30
CA ARG A 7 -3.28 4.02 -9.13
C ARG A 7 -4.25 3.99 -7.97
N LEU A 8 -5.29 3.16 -8.12
CA LEU A 8 -6.19 2.69 -7.07
C LEU A 8 -5.89 1.21 -6.83
N ALA A 9 -5.43 0.87 -5.64
CA ALA A 9 -4.90 -0.47 -5.34
C ALA A 9 -5.58 -1.09 -4.09
N PRO A 10 -6.85 -1.47 -4.18
CA PRO A 10 -7.54 -2.13 -3.07
C PRO A 10 -7.10 -3.59 -2.92
N SER A 11 -7.00 -4.05 -1.65
CA SER A 11 -6.83 -5.47 -1.31
C SER A 11 -8.18 -6.07 -0.89
N PRO A 12 -8.59 -7.27 -1.38
CA PRO A 12 -9.88 -7.87 -1.10
C PRO A 12 -9.94 -8.57 0.27
N THR A 13 -9.14 -8.10 1.23
CA THR A 13 -9.08 -8.64 2.60
C THR A 13 -10.23 -8.15 3.48
N GLY A 14 -11.03 -7.21 3.01
CA GLY A 14 -12.20 -6.64 3.68
C GLY A 14 -12.96 -5.66 2.82
N ALA A 15 -14.08 -5.16 3.33
CA ALA A 15 -14.83 -4.10 2.67
C ALA A 15 -14.07 -2.76 2.75
N LEU A 16 -14.22 -1.95 1.72
CA LEU A 16 -13.71 -0.58 1.72
C LEU A 16 -14.42 0.26 2.78
N HIS A 17 -13.67 1.14 3.42
CA HIS A 17 -14.16 2.06 4.44
C HIS A 17 -13.77 3.51 4.11
N LEU A 18 -14.25 4.48 4.88
CA LEU A 18 -14.00 5.91 4.66
C LEU A 18 -12.52 6.26 4.49
N GLY A 19 -11.62 5.58 5.24
CA GLY A 19 -10.18 5.81 5.13
C GLY A 19 -9.63 5.42 3.75
N ASN A 20 -10.07 4.27 3.21
CA ASN A 20 -9.70 3.87 1.84
C ASN A 20 -10.26 4.88 0.82
N ALA A 21 -11.54 5.25 0.96
CA ALA A 21 -12.20 6.19 0.05
C ALA A 21 -11.47 7.55 0.01
N ARG A 22 -11.03 8.07 1.17
CA ARG A 22 -10.27 9.33 1.25
C ARG A 22 -8.96 9.25 0.50
N THR A 23 -8.16 8.22 0.77
CA THR A 23 -6.87 8.04 0.12
C THR A 23 -7.02 7.84 -1.39
N PHE A 24 -7.99 7.02 -1.81
CA PHE A 24 -8.28 6.81 -3.22
C PHE A 24 -8.80 8.08 -3.90
N MET A 25 -9.61 8.89 -3.21
CA MET A 25 -10.07 10.18 -3.72
C MET A 25 -8.89 11.11 -4.01
N ILE A 26 -7.94 11.21 -3.09
CA ILE A 26 -6.74 12.03 -3.29
C ILE A 26 -5.93 11.51 -4.48
N ALA A 27 -5.68 10.19 -4.55
CA ALA A 27 -4.92 9.56 -5.64
C ALA A 27 -5.58 9.80 -7.01
N TRP A 28 -6.88 9.59 -7.10
CA TRP A 28 -7.65 9.76 -8.33
C TRP A 28 -7.68 11.22 -8.80
N LEU A 29 -7.96 12.14 -7.86
CA LEU A 29 -8.01 13.57 -8.17
C LEU A 29 -6.66 14.11 -8.63
N ARG A 30 -5.54 13.68 -8.03
CA ARG A 30 -4.21 14.08 -8.49
C ARG A 30 -3.97 13.64 -9.93
N ALA A 31 -4.32 12.41 -10.28
CA ALA A 31 -4.19 11.92 -11.65
C ALA A 31 -5.11 12.69 -12.61
N ARG A 32 -6.39 12.79 -12.30
CA ARG A 32 -7.37 13.44 -13.20
C ARG A 32 -7.14 14.93 -13.35
N SER A 33 -6.69 15.63 -12.28
CA SER A 33 -6.36 17.05 -12.35
C SER A 33 -5.15 17.37 -13.24
N CYS A 34 -4.27 16.40 -13.44
CA CYS A 34 -3.14 16.50 -14.38
C CYS A 34 -3.49 15.98 -15.79
N GLY A 35 -4.76 15.63 -16.07
CA GLY A 35 -5.14 14.96 -17.33
C GLY A 35 -4.49 13.58 -17.48
N GLY A 36 -4.08 12.96 -16.37
CA GLY A 36 -3.35 11.71 -16.32
C GLY A 36 -4.25 10.48 -16.29
N LYS A 37 -3.60 9.31 -16.38
CA LYS A 37 -4.25 8.00 -16.30
C LYS A 37 -4.40 7.55 -14.85
N VAL A 38 -5.43 6.70 -14.62
CA VAL A 38 -5.65 5.97 -13.38
C VAL A 38 -5.64 4.48 -13.68
N VAL A 39 -4.76 3.75 -13.03
CA VAL A 39 -4.70 2.29 -13.07
C VAL A 39 -5.46 1.73 -11.86
N PHE A 40 -6.38 0.80 -12.09
CA PHE A 40 -6.97 0.00 -11.03
C PHE A 40 -6.21 -1.31 -10.92
N ARG A 41 -5.79 -1.67 -9.68
CA ARG A 41 -5.07 -2.91 -9.41
C ARG A 41 -5.66 -3.61 -8.20
N MET A 42 -6.30 -4.76 -8.42
CA MET A 42 -6.75 -5.62 -7.33
C MET A 42 -5.54 -6.36 -6.72
N GLU A 43 -5.26 -6.11 -5.44
CA GLU A 43 -4.12 -6.70 -4.72
C GLU A 43 -4.56 -7.94 -3.93
N ASP A 44 -4.76 -9.05 -4.64
CA ASP A 44 -5.33 -10.31 -4.17
C ASP A 44 -4.30 -11.44 -3.96
N LEU A 45 -3.04 -11.11 -3.66
CA LEU A 45 -2.01 -12.14 -3.44
C LEU A 45 -2.06 -12.77 -2.04
N ASP A 46 -2.72 -12.18 -1.08
CA ASP A 46 -2.83 -12.69 0.30
C ASP A 46 -4.08 -13.58 0.47
N HIS A 47 -4.21 -14.58 -0.39
CA HIS A 47 -5.37 -15.49 -0.46
C HIS A 47 -5.97 -15.96 0.87
N PRO A 48 -5.19 -16.27 1.94
CA PRO A 48 -5.77 -16.67 3.23
C PRO A 48 -6.60 -15.59 3.89
N ARG A 49 -6.44 -14.33 3.49
CA ARG A 49 -7.19 -13.19 4.03
C ARG A 49 -8.29 -12.68 3.10
N ASP A 50 -8.29 -13.13 1.85
CA ASP A 50 -9.29 -12.71 0.87
C ASP A 50 -10.68 -13.20 1.28
N LYS A 51 -11.65 -12.32 1.18
CA LYS A 51 -13.03 -12.64 1.47
C LYS A 51 -13.81 -12.84 0.18
N PRO A 52 -14.58 -13.91 0.07
CA PRO A 52 -15.45 -14.12 -1.09
C PRO A 52 -16.29 -12.87 -1.39
N GLY A 53 -16.27 -12.42 -2.64
CA GLY A 53 -17.03 -11.24 -3.08
C GLY A 53 -16.42 -9.88 -2.73
N ALA A 54 -15.34 -9.82 -1.92
CA ALA A 54 -14.77 -8.53 -1.52
C ALA A 54 -14.15 -7.75 -2.68
N ALA A 55 -13.58 -8.42 -3.68
CA ALA A 55 -13.05 -7.78 -4.87
C ALA A 55 -14.18 -7.09 -5.68
N ALA A 56 -15.26 -7.80 -5.95
CA ALA A 56 -16.43 -7.24 -6.65
C ALA A 56 -17.07 -6.09 -5.86
N ALA A 57 -17.20 -6.24 -4.53
CA ALA A 57 -17.72 -5.18 -3.67
C ALA A 57 -16.83 -3.93 -3.68
N ALA A 58 -15.50 -4.08 -3.72
CA ALA A 58 -14.60 -2.94 -3.81
C ALA A 58 -14.77 -2.17 -5.13
N VAL A 59 -14.91 -2.87 -6.25
CA VAL A 59 -15.20 -2.26 -7.56
C VAL A 59 -16.55 -1.52 -7.52
N GLU A 60 -17.59 -2.16 -6.98
CA GLU A 60 -18.93 -1.57 -6.86
C GLU A 60 -18.92 -0.32 -5.99
N ASP A 61 -18.26 -0.36 -4.84
CA ASP A 61 -18.16 0.78 -3.93
C ASP A 61 -17.42 1.96 -4.57
N LEU A 62 -16.32 1.72 -5.29
CA LEU A 62 -15.59 2.76 -5.99
C LEU A 62 -16.43 3.37 -7.14
N ARG A 63 -17.07 2.54 -7.96
CA ARG A 63 -17.97 3.03 -9.03
C ARG A 63 -19.12 3.85 -8.47
N TRP A 64 -19.71 3.40 -7.36
CA TRP A 64 -20.78 4.13 -6.68
C TRP A 64 -20.36 5.53 -6.20
N LEU A 65 -19.11 5.68 -5.70
CA LEU A 65 -18.54 6.98 -5.33
C LEU A 65 -18.17 7.86 -6.54
N GLY A 66 -18.23 7.32 -7.77
CA GLY A 66 -17.94 8.03 -9.00
C GLY A 66 -16.51 7.88 -9.51
N PHE A 67 -15.72 6.93 -8.97
CA PHE A 67 -14.39 6.64 -9.51
C PHE A 67 -14.47 5.94 -10.86
N ASP A 68 -13.54 6.28 -11.73
CA ASP A 68 -13.26 5.59 -12.98
C ASP A 68 -11.76 5.25 -13.06
N TRP A 69 -11.39 4.41 -14.01
CA TRP A 69 -10.00 4.06 -14.33
C TRP A 69 -9.87 3.68 -15.79
N ASP A 70 -8.64 3.79 -16.29
CA ASP A 70 -8.30 3.59 -17.71
C ASP A 70 -7.83 2.16 -17.99
N GLU A 71 -7.19 1.53 -16.99
CA GLU A 71 -6.63 0.18 -17.08
C GLU A 71 -6.94 -0.59 -15.80
N GLU A 72 -7.10 -1.92 -15.93
CA GLU A 72 -7.43 -2.79 -14.79
C GLU A 72 -6.51 -4.01 -14.76
N TYR A 73 -6.00 -4.38 -13.57
CA TYR A 73 -5.13 -5.50 -13.35
C TYR A 73 -5.51 -6.25 -12.07
N VAL A 74 -5.23 -7.57 -12.08
CA VAL A 74 -5.40 -8.46 -10.92
C VAL A 74 -4.06 -9.11 -10.61
N GLN A 75 -3.56 -8.96 -9.39
CA GLN A 75 -2.21 -9.42 -9.04
C GLN A 75 -2.05 -10.94 -9.11
N SER A 76 -3.07 -11.71 -8.75
CA SER A 76 -3.02 -13.18 -8.82
C SER A 76 -2.78 -13.72 -10.24
N GLU A 77 -3.14 -12.97 -11.28
CA GLU A 77 -2.91 -13.32 -12.69
C GLU A 77 -1.48 -13.00 -13.16
N ARG A 78 -0.67 -12.32 -12.34
CA ARG A 78 0.64 -11.78 -12.70
C ARG A 78 1.83 -12.52 -12.07
N ARG A 79 1.63 -13.71 -11.50
CA ARG A 79 2.66 -14.48 -10.77
C ARG A 79 3.94 -14.72 -11.57
N ALA A 80 3.83 -14.98 -12.88
CA ALA A 80 4.99 -15.15 -13.76
C ALA A 80 5.85 -13.88 -13.85
N VAL A 81 5.22 -12.70 -13.83
CA VAL A 81 5.91 -11.40 -13.85
C VAL A 81 6.75 -11.23 -12.58
N TYR A 82 6.19 -11.55 -11.42
CA TYR A 82 6.89 -11.42 -10.14
C TYR A 82 8.03 -12.42 -10.01
N ARG A 83 7.85 -13.66 -10.47
CA ARG A 83 8.90 -14.68 -10.51
C ARG A 83 10.07 -14.21 -11.36
N ASN A 84 9.81 -13.67 -12.55
CA ASN A 84 10.85 -13.13 -13.43
C ASN A 84 11.58 -11.94 -12.80
N ALA A 85 10.89 -11.07 -12.08
CA ALA A 85 11.51 -9.99 -11.34
C ALA A 85 12.36 -10.50 -10.17
N LEU A 86 11.84 -11.46 -9.38
CA LEU A 86 12.56 -12.07 -8.26
C LEU A 86 13.90 -12.69 -8.71
N ALA A 87 13.92 -13.38 -9.87
CA ALA A 87 15.13 -14.01 -10.43
C ALA A 87 16.23 -12.99 -10.80
N ARG A 88 15.91 -11.70 -10.90
CA ARG A 88 16.86 -10.62 -11.22
C ARG A 88 17.39 -9.90 -9.99
N LEU A 89 16.86 -10.22 -8.80
CA LEU A 89 17.20 -9.57 -7.54
C LEU A 89 18.29 -10.38 -6.79
N ASP A 90 19.13 -9.69 -6.04
CA ASP A 90 20.05 -10.36 -5.09
C ASP A 90 19.27 -10.88 -3.90
N ALA A 91 18.58 -11.99 -4.14
CA ALA A 91 17.71 -12.63 -3.17
C ALA A 91 18.22 -14.03 -2.81
N TYR A 92 17.98 -14.45 -1.58
CA TYR A 92 18.38 -15.76 -1.09
C TYR A 92 17.26 -16.41 -0.25
N PRO A 93 17.22 -17.77 -0.19
CA PRO A 93 16.21 -18.45 0.60
C PRO A 93 16.50 -18.39 2.10
N CYS A 94 15.45 -18.18 2.88
CA CYS A 94 15.51 -18.04 4.34
C CYS A 94 14.43 -18.90 5.02
N ILE A 95 14.83 -19.67 6.03
CA ILE A 95 13.93 -20.56 6.79
C ILE A 95 13.46 -19.97 8.12
N CYS A 96 13.92 -18.76 8.48
CA CYS A 96 13.55 -18.10 9.73
C CYS A 96 12.06 -17.70 9.71
N SER A 97 11.33 -18.16 10.72
CA SER A 97 9.97 -17.70 10.99
C SER A 97 9.99 -16.28 11.59
N ARG A 98 8.84 -15.62 11.63
CA ARG A 98 8.69 -14.33 12.32
C ARG A 98 9.09 -14.45 13.80
N LYS A 99 8.76 -15.59 14.44
CA LYS A 99 9.13 -15.87 15.84
C LYS A 99 10.66 -15.95 16.02
N ASP A 100 11.35 -16.62 15.09
CA ASP A 100 12.83 -16.73 15.14
C ASP A 100 13.47 -15.34 15.05
N VAL A 101 12.97 -14.48 14.14
CA VAL A 101 13.44 -13.10 13.99
C VAL A 101 13.17 -12.28 15.25
N THR A 102 11.96 -12.36 15.81
CA THR A 102 11.59 -11.64 17.04
C THR A 102 12.43 -12.10 18.23
N SER A 103 12.67 -13.41 18.37
CA SER A 103 13.45 -13.97 19.47
C SER A 103 14.95 -13.61 19.41
N ALA A 104 15.46 -13.30 18.22
CA ALA A 104 16.83 -12.84 18.02
C ALA A 104 17.02 -11.34 18.36
N GLN A 105 15.96 -10.59 18.54
CA GLN A 105 16.00 -9.19 18.96
C GLN A 105 15.96 -9.11 20.50
N SER A 106 16.90 -8.41 21.09
CA SER A 106 16.89 -8.11 22.52
C SER A 106 15.78 -7.09 22.81
N ALA A 107 14.61 -7.57 23.29
CA ALA A 107 13.46 -6.77 23.71
C ALA A 107 13.00 -5.69 22.71
N PRO A 108 12.30 -6.06 21.61
CA PRO A 108 11.74 -5.08 20.70
C PRO A 108 10.62 -4.30 21.40
N HIS A 109 10.64 -2.96 21.28
CA HIS A 109 9.51 -2.14 21.72
C HIS A 109 8.30 -2.36 20.82
N ALA A 110 7.10 -2.26 21.39
CA ALA A 110 5.86 -2.41 20.64
C ALA A 110 5.78 -1.34 19.53
N GLY A 111 5.71 -1.78 18.25
CA GLY A 111 5.67 -0.89 17.08
C GLY A 111 6.98 -0.78 16.29
N GLU A 112 8.09 -1.29 16.78
CA GLU A 112 9.35 -1.32 16.01
C GLU A 112 9.30 -2.32 14.86
N GLN A 113 9.93 -1.95 13.75
CA GLN A 113 10.12 -2.87 12.62
C GLN A 113 11.02 -4.03 13.03
N LEU A 114 10.66 -5.25 12.59
CA LEU A 114 11.46 -6.42 12.86
C LEU A 114 12.77 -6.37 12.05
N PHE A 115 13.88 -6.22 12.74
CA PHE A 115 15.22 -6.30 12.15
C PHE A 115 15.63 -7.75 11.90
N TYR A 116 16.15 -8.03 10.70
CA TYR A 116 16.66 -9.34 10.36
C TYR A 116 18.19 -9.30 10.17
N PRO A 117 18.96 -10.02 10.99
CA PRO A 117 20.44 -9.91 11.02
C PRO A 117 21.15 -10.70 9.92
N GLY A 118 20.45 -11.25 8.93
CA GLY A 118 21.08 -12.01 7.86
C GLY A 118 21.41 -13.48 8.19
N THR A 119 20.78 -14.08 9.19
CA THR A 119 21.06 -15.44 9.71
C THR A 119 21.15 -16.53 8.62
N CYS A 120 20.41 -16.41 7.53
CA CYS A 120 20.42 -17.37 6.44
C CYS A 120 21.23 -16.91 5.21
N ARG A 121 21.95 -15.79 5.28
CA ARG A 121 22.83 -15.36 4.16
C ARG A 121 23.87 -16.44 3.87
N GLY A 122 23.91 -16.90 2.62
CA GLY A 122 24.88 -17.91 2.16
C GLY A 122 24.73 -19.30 2.78
N ARG A 123 23.63 -19.54 3.55
CA ARG A 123 23.39 -20.82 4.22
C ARG A 123 22.89 -21.91 3.28
N PHE A 124 22.12 -21.55 2.28
CA PHE A 124 21.50 -22.46 1.33
C PHE A 124 21.86 -22.03 -0.08
N ALA A 125 22.26 -23.01 -0.90
CA ALA A 125 22.58 -22.79 -2.31
C ALA A 125 21.33 -22.70 -3.19
N SER A 126 20.19 -23.25 -2.75
CA SER A 126 18.95 -23.25 -3.50
C SER A 126 17.71 -23.17 -2.59
N TRP A 127 16.57 -22.86 -3.21
CA TRP A 127 15.27 -22.95 -2.56
C TRP A 127 14.96 -24.36 -2.06
N ASP A 128 15.26 -25.39 -2.86
CA ASP A 128 14.95 -26.79 -2.53
C ASP A 128 15.73 -27.26 -1.31
N GLU A 129 17.00 -26.85 -1.19
CA GLU A 129 17.82 -27.14 -0.01
C GLU A 129 17.22 -26.48 1.24
N ALA A 130 16.80 -25.24 1.15
CA ALA A 130 16.15 -24.55 2.26
C ALA A 130 14.79 -25.18 2.61
N ALA A 131 14.01 -25.59 1.61
CA ALA A 131 12.72 -26.24 1.81
C ALA A 131 12.89 -27.59 2.52
N ALA A 132 13.85 -28.40 2.11
CA ALA A 132 14.17 -29.66 2.78
C ALA A 132 14.61 -29.44 4.24
N ALA A 133 15.38 -28.38 4.50
CA ALA A 133 15.88 -28.06 5.84
C ALA A 133 14.81 -27.54 6.81
N CYS A 134 13.65 -27.08 6.33
CA CYS A 134 12.60 -26.53 7.21
C CYS A 134 11.25 -27.23 7.11
N ALA A 135 11.13 -28.32 6.38
CA ALA A 135 9.87 -29.07 6.24
C ALA A 135 9.23 -29.40 7.60
N PRO A 136 7.90 -29.32 7.76
CA PRO A 136 6.89 -29.00 6.74
C PRO A 136 6.68 -27.50 6.46
N ARG A 137 7.50 -26.61 7.02
CA ARG A 137 7.43 -25.16 6.75
C ARG A 137 7.93 -24.85 5.35
N ILE A 138 7.55 -23.70 4.83
CA ILE A 138 7.98 -23.17 3.55
C ILE A 138 8.98 -22.04 3.78
N PRO A 139 10.14 -21.98 3.07
CA PRO A 139 11.07 -20.87 3.15
C PRO A 139 10.45 -19.56 2.64
N CYS A 140 11.16 -18.47 2.81
CA CYS A 140 10.88 -17.22 2.09
C CYS A 140 12.12 -16.74 1.35
N TRP A 141 11.92 -15.99 0.27
CA TRP A 141 12.98 -15.23 -0.36
C TRP A 141 13.18 -13.92 0.38
N ARG A 142 14.44 -13.57 0.68
CA ARG A 142 14.81 -12.27 1.22
C ARG A 142 15.72 -11.51 0.28
N LEU A 143 15.51 -10.21 0.15
CA LEU A 143 16.46 -9.33 -0.51
C LEU A 143 17.68 -9.14 0.39
N ARG A 144 18.87 -9.28 -0.18
CA ARG A 144 20.11 -8.90 0.50
C ARG A 144 20.22 -7.39 0.52
N VAL A 145 20.38 -6.83 1.71
CA VAL A 145 20.62 -5.40 1.93
C VAL A 145 22.08 -5.20 2.31
N PRO A 146 22.90 -4.56 1.46
CA PRO A 146 24.30 -4.28 1.81
C PRO A 146 24.39 -3.40 3.07
N ASP A 147 25.47 -3.58 3.84
CA ASP A 147 25.72 -2.76 5.02
C ASP A 147 25.88 -1.28 4.65
N GLY A 148 25.38 -0.39 5.50
CA GLY A 148 25.39 1.06 5.25
C GLY A 148 24.35 1.53 4.22
N THR A 149 23.41 0.67 3.81
CA THR A 149 22.37 1.05 2.86
C THR A 149 21.36 2.00 3.48
N THR A 150 21.46 3.27 3.09
CA THR A 150 20.49 4.32 3.46
C THR A 150 19.69 4.73 2.23
N VAL A 151 18.37 4.82 2.40
CA VAL A 151 17.43 5.31 1.38
C VAL A 151 16.93 6.68 1.79
N ARG A 152 17.04 7.65 0.87
CA ARG A 152 16.49 8.99 0.99
C ARG A 152 15.56 9.25 -0.18
N PHE A 153 14.44 9.92 0.09
CA PHE A 153 13.51 10.43 -0.92
C PHE A 153 12.71 11.59 -0.33
N ASP A 154 12.17 12.42 -1.23
CA ASP A 154 11.26 13.49 -0.87
C ASP A 154 9.84 13.02 -1.13
N ASP A 155 9.02 12.94 -0.07
CA ASP A 155 7.61 12.64 -0.17
C ASP A 155 6.83 13.92 -0.44
N ALA A 156 5.89 13.88 -1.38
CA ALA A 156 5.17 15.08 -1.80
C ALA A 156 4.28 15.69 -0.71
N PHE A 157 3.94 14.93 0.34
CA PHE A 157 3.14 15.39 1.47
C PHE A 157 3.90 15.32 2.79
N ALA A 158 4.53 14.19 3.10
CA ALA A 158 5.24 13.99 4.36
C ALA A 158 6.61 14.70 4.41
N GLY A 159 7.12 15.19 3.26
CA GLY A 159 8.41 15.86 3.16
C GLY A 159 9.60 14.89 3.10
N PRO A 160 10.82 15.35 3.42
CA PRO A 160 12.03 14.54 3.35
C PRO A 160 11.95 13.33 4.27
N TYR A 161 12.28 12.15 3.76
CA TYR A 161 12.33 10.90 4.53
C TYR A 161 13.65 10.19 4.31
N GLU A 162 14.24 9.71 5.40
CA GLU A 162 15.48 8.95 5.40
C GLU A 162 15.37 7.73 6.30
N GLN A 163 15.89 6.58 5.83
CA GLN A 163 15.99 5.37 6.62
C GLN A 163 17.28 4.62 6.30
N ASP A 164 18.06 4.30 7.31
CA ASP A 164 19.11 3.29 7.23
C ASP A 164 18.47 1.90 7.25
N VAL A 165 18.20 1.37 6.06
CA VAL A 165 17.50 0.08 5.89
C VAL A 165 18.36 -1.05 6.44
N SER A 166 19.67 -0.96 6.31
CA SER A 166 20.59 -1.99 6.79
C SER A 166 20.54 -2.18 8.30
N ARG A 167 20.26 -1.12 9.06
CA ARG A 167 20.20 -1.14 10.54
C ARG A 167 18.79 -1.27 11.09
N THR A 168 17.78 -0.76 10.38
CA THR A 168 16.42 -0.72 10.90
C THR A 168 15.59 -1.93 10.49
N LEU A 169 15.88 -2.53 9.33
CA LEU A 169 15.13 -3.64 8.77
C LEU A 169 16.02 -4.87 8.48
N GLY A 170 17.25 -4.65 8.01
CA GLY A 170 18.09 -5.70 7.46
C GLY A 170 17.52 -6.30 6.18
N ASP A 171 17.78 -7.57 5.92
CA ASP A 171 17.23 -8.27 4.75
C ASP A 171 15.74 -8.52 4.93
N PHE A 172 14.94 -8.04 4.01
CA PHE A 172 13.49 -8.13 4.11
C PHE A 172 12.86 -9.15 3.14
N PRO A 173 11.71 -9.74 3.49
CA PRO A 173 11.08 -10.77 2.68
C PRO A 173 10.48 -10.19 1.39
N LEU A 174 10.70 -10.91 0.26
CA LEU A 174 10.17 -10.61 -1.06
C LEU A 174 9.05 -11.56 -1.48
N ALA A 175 9.19 -12.85 -1.16
CA ALA A 175 8.24 -13.89 -1.52
C ALA A 175 8.23 -14.99 -0.46
N ARG A 176 7.08 -15.66 -0.29
CA ARG A 176 6.89 -16.73 0.70
C ARG A 176 6.76 -18.12 0.07
N ASP A 177 6.88 -18.21 -1.23
CA ASP A 177 6.90 -19.44 -2.00
C ASP A 177 7.66 -19.18 -3.31
N PRO A 178 8.03 -20.23 -4.08
CA PRO A 178 8.81 -20.07 -5.31
C PRO A 178 8.10 -19.25 -6.38
N ASP A 179 6.77 -19.31 -6.38
CA ASP A 179 5.91 -18.72 -7.41
C ASP A 179 5.14 -17.49 -6.92
N GLY A 180 5.20 -17.22 -5.63
CA GLY A 180 4.49 -16.12 -4.98
C GLY A 180 5.32 -14.86 -4.89
N ALA A 181 4.63 -13.76 -4.67
CA ALA A 181 5.25 -12.49 -4.32
C ALA A 181 4.68 -11.97 -3.00
N GLY A 182 5.55 -11.46 -2.16
CA GLY A 182 5.12 -10.63 -1.02
C GLY A 182 4.75 -9.23 -1.50
N TYR A 183 4.08 -8.50 -0.64
CA TYR A 183 3.61 -7.14 -0.90
C TYR A 183 4.69 -6.24 -1.53
N THR A 184 5.86 -6.16 -0.91
CA THR A 184 6.97 -5.29 -1.37
C THR A 184 7.37 -5.57 -2.81
N LEU A 185 7.53 -6.84 -3.19
CA LEU A 185 7.91 -7.22 -4.55
C LEU A 185 6.79 -6.92 -5.55
N ALA A 186 5.57 -7.41 -5.26
CA ALA A 186 4.46 -7.30 -6.19
C ALA A 186 4.09 -5.85 -6.50
N VAL A 187 3.91 -5.03 -5.46
CA VAL A 187 3.54 -3.62 -5.62
C VAL A 187 4.62 -2.86 -6.39
N THR A 188 5.90 -3.07 -6.06
CA THR A 188 6.99 -2.38 -6.77
C THR A 188 7.06 -2.77 -8.24
N VAL A 189 7.02 -4.06 -8.55
CA VAL A 189 7.08 -4.55 -9.93
C VAL A 189 5.90 -4.04 -10.75
N ASP A 190 4.71 -4.06 -10.16
CA ASP A 190 3.51 -3.57 -10.83
C ASP A 190 3.55 -2.05 -11.06
N ASP A 191 3.92 -1.26 -10.06
CA ASP A 191 4.02 0.19 -10.21
C ASP A 191 5.01 0.55 -11.35
N LEU A 192 6.14 -0.17 -11.45
CA LEU A 192 7.12 0.03 -12.53
C LEU A 192 6.56 -0.36 -13.90
N LEU A 193 5.96 -1.54 -14.02
CA LEU A 193 5.50 -2.06 -15.31
C LEU A 193 4.22 -1.40 -15.82
N MET A 194 3.38 -0.90 -14.92
CA MET A 194 2.17 -0.13 -15.24
C MET A 194 2.51 1.36 -15.48
N GLY A 195 3.77 1.75 -15.35
CA GLY A 195 4.22 3.12 -15.59
C GLY A 195 3.70 4.12 -14.57
N VAL A 196 3.38 3.66 -13.33
CA VAL A 196 2.94 4.55 -12.24
C VAL A 196 4.01 5.60 -11.97
N THR A 197 3.63 6.86 -12.04
CA THR A 197 4.55 7.99 -11.83
C THR A 197 4.49 8.52 -10.40
N GLU A 198 3.36 8.36 -9.71
CA GLU A 198 3.19 8.75 -8.32
C GLU A 198 2.33 7.74 -7.54
N VAL A 199 2.81 7.37 -6.36
CA VAL A 199 2.15 6.47 -5.42
C VAL A 199 1.53 7.29 -4.28
N VAL A 200 0.21 7.55 -4.34
CA VAL A 200 -0.53 8.16 -3.22
C VAL A 200 -1.12 7.05 -2.34
N ARG A 201 -0.85 7.11 -1.03
CA ARG A 201 -1.35 6.11 -0.05
C ARG A 201 -1.34 6.66 1.38
N GLY A 202 -1.83 5.88 2.34
CA GLY A 202 -1.81 6.25 3.75
C GLY A 202 -0.39 6.33 4.33
N ASP A 203 -0.18 7.22 5.27
CA ASP A 203 1.10 7.51 5.94
C ASP A 203 1.61 6.33 6.80
N ASP A 204 0.74 5.39 7.16
CA ASP A 204 1.13 4.15 7.81
C ASP A 204 2.01 3.24 6.94
N LEU A 205 2.03 3.48 5.63
CA LEU A 205 2.88 2.78 4.66
C LEU A 205 4.19 3.53 4.33
N LEU A 206 4.44 4.70 4.92
CA LEU A 206 5.69 5.44 4.73
C LEU A 206 6.94 4.58 5.02
N PRO A 207 7.00 3.79 6.11
CA PRO A 207 8.15 2.91 6.38
C PRO A 207 8.31 1.73 5.39
N ALA A 208 7.29 1.43 4.57
CA ALA A 208 7.38 0.40 3.53
C ALA A 208 8.03 0.91 2.23
N THR A 209 8.20 2.23 2.09
CA THR A 209 8.73 2.87 0.87
C THR A 209 10.21 2.57 0.62
N PRO A 210 11.13 2.68 1.60
CA PRO A 210 12.54 2.39 1.38
C PRO A 210 12.82 0.99 0.82
N PRO A 211 12.22 -0.10 1.33
CA PRO A 211 12.31 -1.43 0.72
C PRO A 211 11.87 -1.46 -0.75
N GLN A 212 10.78 -0.78 -1.10
CA GLN A 212 10.27 -0.71 -2.48
C GLN A 212 11.24 0.04 -3.40
N ILE A 213 11.81 1.14 -2.92
CA ILE A 213 12.85 1.89 -3.64
C ILE A 213 14.08 1.02 -3.91
N LEU A 214 14.51 0.20 -2.94
CA LEU A 214 15.65 -0.71 -3.13
C LEU A 214 15.34 -1.78 -4.18
N VAL A 215 14.15 -2.36 -4.17
CA VAL A 215 13.71 -3.32 -5.19
C VAL A 215 13.70 -2.67 -6.58
N ALA A 216 13.12 -1.47 -6.71
CA ALA A 216 13.10 -0.73 -7.98
C ALA A 216 14.51 -0.48 -8.53
N ARG A 217 15.43 0.00 -7.67
CA ARG A 217 16.82 0.27 -8.04
C ARG A 217 17.58 -1.00 -8.45
N GLN A 218 17.40 -2.11 -7.73
CA GLN A 218 18.03 -3.38 -8.13
C GLN A 218 17.48 -3.94 -9.44
N LEU A 219 16.23 -3.66 -9.77
CA LEU A 219 15.63 -4.00 -11.07
C LEU A 219 16.10 -3.06 -12.20
N GLY A 220 16.88 -2.00 -11.89
CA GLY A 220 17.40 -1.03 -12.86
C GLY A 220 16.42 0.08 -13.22
N HIS A 221 15.43 0.36 -12.36
CA HIS A 221 14.42 1.37 -12.59
C HIS A 221 14.50 2.51 -11.57
N ALA A 222 14.14 3.73 -12.01
CA ALA A 222 13.82 4.81 -11.09
C ALA A 222 12.50 4.51 -10.37
N PRO A 223 12.42 4.67 -9.04
CA PRO A 223 11.15 4.53 -8.34
C PRO A 223 10.17 5.65 -8.73
N PRO A 224 8.85 5.45 -8.59
CA PRO A 224 7.87 6.51 -8.70
C PRO A 224 8.06 7.57 -7.60
N ALA A 225 7.44 8.74 -7.77
CA ALA A 225 7.25 9.68 -6.67
C ALA A 225 6.28 9.10 -5.63
N TYR A 226 6.36 9.57 -4.39
CA TYR A 226 5.49 9.14 -3.30
C TYR A 226 4.77 10.31 -2.66
N CYS A 227 3.55 10.04 -2.18
CA CYS A 227 2.72 11.01 -1.48
C CYS A 227 1.95 10.24 -0.39
N HIS A 228 2.41 10.34 0.87
CA HIS A 228 1.79 9.67 2.01
C HIS A 228 0.89 10.65 2.75
N VAL A 229 -0.41 10.37 2.74
CA VAL A 229 -1.41 11.26 3.33
C VAL A 229 -1.96 10.71 4.65
N PRO A 230 -2.34 11.57 5.60
CA PRO A 230 -2.83 11.15 6.90
C PRO A 230 -4.07 10.25 6.82
N LEU A 231 -4.15 9.29 7.74
CA LEU A 231 -5.25 8.34 7.82
C LEU A 231 -6.55 8.97 8.34
N VAL A 232 -7.66 8.28 8.09
CA VAL A 232 -8.89 8.43 8.87
C VAL A 232 -8.85 7.44 10.03
N VAL A 233 -9.04 7.95 11.23
CA VAL A 233 -8.96 7.20 12.50
C VAL A 233 -10.27 7.28 13.26
N GLY A 234 -10.45 6.41 14.25
CA GLY A 234 -11.54 6.51 15.21
C GLY A 234 -11.26 7.56 16.30
N PRO A 235 -12.23 7.81 17.19
CA PRO A 235 -12.06 8.73 18.33
C PRO A 235 -10.93 8.34 19.29
N ASP A 236 -10.50 7.06 19.25
CA ASP A 236 -9.38 6.52 20.03
C ASP A 236 -8.01 6.74 19.37
N GLY A 237 -7.95 7.46 18.23
CA GLY A 237 -6.74 7.71 17.44
C GLY A 237 -6.22 6.49 16.67
N ARG A 238 -6.96 5.38 16.66
CA ARG A 238 -6.56 4.15 15.96
C ARG A 238 -7.25 4.02 14.61
N ARG A 239 -6.64 3.28 13.70
CA ARG A 239 -7.26 2.97 12.39
C ARG A 239 -8.70 2.52 12.56
N LEU A 240 -9.56 2.92 11.62
CA LEU A 240 -10.96 2.53 11.61
C LEU A 240 -11.11 1.01 11.69
N ALA A 241 -11.94 0.56 12.61
CA ALA A 241 -12.23 -0.84 12.87
C ALA A 241 -13.69 -0.97 13.35
N LYS A 242 -14.21 -2.20 13.42
CA LYS A 242 -15.61 -2.51 13.83
C LYS A 242 -16.06 -1.83 15.14
N ARG A 243 -15.13 -1.56 16.08
CA ARG A 243 -15.43 -0.86 17.34
C ARG A 243 -15.82 0.60 17.18
N HIS A 244 -15.53 1.22 16.01
CA HIS A 244 -15.86 2.62 15.71
C HIS A 244 -17.18 2.76 14.92
N GLY A 245 -18.03 1.74 14.98
CA GLY A 245 -19.22 1.62 14.15
C GLY A 245 -18.94 1.04 12.78
N ASP A 246 -19.96 0.95 11.97
CA ASP A 246 -19.81 0.45 10.61
C ASP A 246 -19.42 1.56 9.65
N THR A 247 -18.13 1.66 9.36
CA THR A 247 -17.55 2.66 8.45
C THR A 247 -17.36 2.14 7.03
N ARG A 248 -17.93 0.97 6.70
CA ARG A 248 -17.88 0.37 5.36
C ARG A 248 -18.75 1.18 4.40
N LEU A 249 -18.25 1.39 3.19
CA LEU A 249 -18.99 2.11 2.14
C LEU A 249 -20.32 1.43 1.81
N ALA A 250 -20.31 0.11 1.71
CA ALA A 250 -21.53 -0.68 1.48
C ALA A 250 -22.58 -0.49 2.58
N ALA A 251 -22.19 -0.28 3.83
CA ALA A 251 -23.12 -0.04 4.93
C ALA A 251 -23.76 1.34 4.84
N PHE A 252 -23.00 2.36 4.47
CA PHE A 252 -23.55 3.70 4.22
C PHE A 252 -24.53 3.69 3.05
N ARG A 253 -24.19 3.01 1.96
CA ARG A 253 -25.07 2.84 0.80
C ARG A 253 -26.37 2.14 1.20
N ALA A 254 -26.31 1.07 1.98
CA ALA A 254 -27.48 0.36 2.49
C ALA A 254 -28.35 1.22 3.44
N ALA A 255 -27.74 2.15 4.16
CA ALA A 255 -28.42 3.11 5.02
C ALA A 255 -29.01 4.33 4.25
N GLY A 256 -28.88 4.37 2.91
CA GLY A 256 -29.41 5.44 2.09
C GLY A 256 -28.57 6.72 2.08
N VAL A 257 -27.31 6.69 2.58
CA VAL A 257 -26.38 7.81 2.45
C VAL A 257 -25.99 7.96 0.98
N SER A 258 -26.02 9.17 0.46
CA SER A 258 -25.65 9.42 -0.93
C SER A 258 -24.13 9.39 -1.12
N PRO A 259 -23.62 9.03 -2.30
CA PRO A 259 -22.20 9.13 -2.61
C PRO A 259 -21.70 10.56 -2.49
N GLU A 260 -22.52 11.55 -2.82
CA GLU A 260 -22.22 12.97 -2.72
C GLU A 260 -22.00 13.42 -1.26
N ASP A 261 -22.74 12.87 -0.28
CA ASP A 261 -22.55 13.16 1.14
C ASP A 261 -21.19 12.65 1.61
N ILE A 262 -20.83 11.44 1.20
CA ILE A 262 -19.51 10.84 1.52
C ILE A 262 -18.40 11.67 0.90
N VAL A 263 -18.45 11.93 -0.41
CA VAL A 263 -17.44 12.73 -1.12
C VAL A 263 -17.36 14.14 -0.55
N GLY A 264 -18.49 14.75 -0.18
CA GLY A 264 -18.53 16.06 0.46
C GLY A 264 -17.81 16.09 1.79
N TRP A 265 -18.02 15.05 2.63
CA TRP A 265 -17.31 14.90 3.90
C TRP A 265 -15.81 14.66 3.67
N LEU A 266 -15.44 13.81 2.73
CA LEU A 266 -14.05 13.55 2.38
C LEU A 266 -13.35 14.83 1.90
N ALA A 267 -13.99 15.62 1.04
CA ALA A 267 -13.46 16.88 0.55
C ALA A 267 -13.31 17.92 1.67
N TYR A 268 -14.27 17.98 2.60
CA TYR A 268 -14.17 18.82 3.81
C TYR A 268 -12.95 18.42 4.65
N THR A 269 -12.70 17.13 4.85
CA THR A 269 -11.54 16.65 5.63
C THR A 269 -10.19 16.92 4.94
N CYS A 270 -10.20 17.24 3.67
CA CYS A 270 -9.02 17.65 2.89
C CYS A 270 -8.88 19.18 2.82
N GLY A 271 -9.80 19.95 3.44
CA GLY A 271 -9.81 21.40 3.35
C GLY A 271 -10.26 21.94 1.97
N TRP A 272 -10.84 21.08 1.12
CA TRP A 272 -11.28 21.49 -0.24
C TRP A 272 -12.68 22.09 -0.24
N ASN A 273 -13.50 21.77 0.75
CA ASN A 273 -14.79 22.37 1.00
C ASN A 273 -14.80 23.05 2.38
N ALA A 274 -15.38 24.24 2.47
CA ALA A 274 -15.52 24.96 3.74
C ALA A 274 -16.54 24.31 4.69
N LYS A 275 -17.45 23.50 4.14
CA LYS A 275 -18.51 22.79 4.86
C LYS A 275 -18.67 21.38 4.31
N LYS A 276 -19.30 20.50 5.08
CA LYS A 276 -19.64 19.12 4.67
C LYS A 276 -20.88 19.14 3.75
N THR A 277 -20.74 19.68 2.54
CA THR A 277 -21.84 19.79 1.56
C THR A 277 -21.76 18.66 0.56
N PRO A 278 -22.89 18.05 0.15
CA PRO A 278 -22.93 17.03 -0.88
C PRO A 278 -22.14 17.46 -2.13
N THR A 279 -21.22 16.64 -2.58
CA THR A 279 -20.26 17.01 -3.63
C THR A 279 -20.03 15.84 -4.57
N ARG A 280 -20.11 16.06 -5.86
CA ARG A 280 -19.74 15.05 -6.87
C ARG A 280 -18.23 14.97 -7.01
N LEU A 281 -17.69 13.76 -7.08
CA LEU A 281 -16.24 13.53 -7.16
C LEU A 281 -15.60 14.31 -8.34
N GLN A 282 -16.22 14.27 -9.52
CA GLN A 282 -15.71 14.93 -10.73
C GLN A 282 -15.65 16.45 -10.61
N SER A 283 -16.48 17.06 -9.77
CA SER A 283 -16.47 18.51 -9.56
C SER A 283 -15.25 19.01 -8.78
N LEU A 284 -14.48 18.10 -8.17
CA LEU A 284 -13.24 18.40 -7.44
C LEU A 284 -11.99 18.38 -8.33
N VAL A 285 -12.09 17.91 -9.57
CA VAL A 285 -10.96 17.89 -10.53
C VAL A 285 -10.45 19.32 -10.72
N GLY A 286 -9.15 19.51 -10.54
CA GLY A 286 -8.49 20.85 -10.59
C GLY A 286 -8.71 21.71 -9.33
N ARG A 287 -9.39 21.19 -8.29
CA ARG A 287 -9.72 21.93 -7.06
C ARG A 287 -9.28 21.19 -5.80
N CYS A 288 -8.17 20.45 -5.86
CA CYS A 288 -7.69 19.54 -4.83
C CYS A 288 -6.21 19.79 -4.47
N PRO A 289 -5.84 20.99 -4.00
CA PRO A 289 -4.46 21.29 -3.62
C PRO A 289 -4.02 20.45 -2.42
N LEU A 290 -2.79 19.90 -2.44
CA LEU A 290 -2.25 19.10 -1.33
C LEU A 290 -2.04 19.94 -0.07
N GLU A 291 -1.68 21.19 -0.24
CA GLU A 291 -1.28 22.14 0.82
C GLU A 291 -2.40 22.42 1.81
N THR A 292 -3.65 22.16 1.42
CA THR A 292 -4.83 22.37 2.31
C THR A 292 -5.16 21.12 3.13
N ILE A 293 -4.57 19.98 2.81
CA ILE A 293 -4.83 18.73 3.56
C ILE A 293 -4.17 18.88 4.94
N PRO A 294 -4.92 18.71 6.06
CA PRO A 294 -4.33 18.72 7.40
C PRO A 294 -3.25 17.62 7.54
N HIS A 295 -2.17 17.93 8.25
CA HIS A 295 -1.10 16.96 8.53
C HIS A 295 -1.50 15.94 9.61
N GLU A 296 -2.51 16.24 10.41
CA GLU A 296 -3.01 15.33 11.44
C GLU A 296 -3.99 14.30 10.84
N ALA A 297 -4.08 13.15 11.51
CA ALA A 297 -5.08 12.15 11.18
C ALA A 297 -6.50 12.70 11.33
N VAL A 298 -7.38 12.34 10.40
CA VAL A 298 -8.79 12.77 10.43
C VAL A 298 -9.59 11.87 11.36
N VAL A 299 -10.24 12.45 12.36
CA VAL A 299 -11.09 11.69 13.28
C VAL A 299 -12.50 11.55 12.71
N TRP A 300 -12.95 10.30 12.55
CA TRP A 300 -14.34 9.98 12.24
C TRP A 300 -15.19 9.96 13.51
N ASN A 301 -16.17 10.83 13.62
CA ASN A 301 -17.04 10.97 14.80
C ASN A 301 -18.44 10.34 14.64
N GLY A 302 -18.67 9.55 13.58
CA GLY A 302 -19.96 8.87 13.36
C GLY A 302 -20.97 9.64 12.52
N SER A 303 -20.65 10.86 12.02
CA SER A 303 -21.60 11.69 11.27
C SER A 303 -20.99 12.37 10.05
N PHE A 304 -21.78 12.52 9.00
CA PHE A 304 -21.51 13.36 7.82
C PHE A 304 -21.98 14.81 7.99
N THR A 305 -22.74 15.08 9.04
CA THR A 305 -23.25 16.41 9.38
C THR A 305 -22.42 17.11 10.45
#